data_6c38edaf9e1eb0a3ad7070820a81f257
#
_entry.id   6c38edaf9e1eb0a3ad7070820a81f257
#
_cell.length_a   1.000
_cell.length_b   1.000
_cell.length_c   1.000
_cell.angle_alpha   90.00
_cell.angle_beta   90.00
_cell.angle_gamma   90.00
#
_symmetry.space_group_name_H-M   'P 1'
#
loop_
_entity.id
_entity.type
_entity.pdbx_description
1 polymer ?
#
loop_
_entity_poly.entity_id
_entity_poly.type
_entity_poly.pdbx_seq_one_letter_code
_entity_poly.pdbx_strand_id
1 'polypeptide(L)'
;YDLSQMPEYRRLLKTKKLLASTGLPNPYFSVHEATVRDTTIIDGREMLSWASYNYIGMSGDPVVVKASQDATAKYGTSVSASRLVSGEKPIHGELERGIANFIGVEDAITYVGGHTTNESTIGHLLGSGDLIVHDSLSHNSIIQGAILSGARRRPFKHNDWQELDDILNEVRHEYRRVLVVLEGVYSMDGDFPELPKFIEVKKRHKVFLMVDEAHSIGTMGAHGRGISEHF
;
A
#
# COMPACT_ATOMS: atom_id res chain seq x y z
N TYR A 1 33.13 -7.28 13.96
CA TYR A 1 32.39 -6.79 12.79
C TYR A 1 31.79 -5.44 13.14
N ASP A 2 32.10 -4.42 12.31
CA ASP A 2 31.67 -3.03 12.50
C ASP A 2 30.83 -2.63 11.27
N LEU A 3 29.58 -2.24 11.48
CA LEU A 3 28.66 -1.81 10.43
C LEU A 3 29.21 -0.61 9.64
N SER A 4 30.04 0.25 10.27
CA SER A 4 30.67 1.39 9.60
C SER A 4 31.63 0.98 8.47
N GLN A 5 32.10 -0.27 8.49
CA GLN A 5 32.98 -0.81 7.47
C GLN A 5 32.25 -1.43 6.27
N MET A 6 30.92 -1.58 6.34
CA MET A 6 30.13 -2.13 5.26
C MET A 6 30.19 -1.22 4.01
N PRO A 7 30.31 -1.79 2.80
CA PRO A 7 30.31 -1.02 1.55
C PRO A 7 29.10 -0.09 1.40
N GLU A 8 27.93 -0.56 1.82
CA GLU A 8 26.67 0.18 1.78
C GLU A 8 26.73 1.43 2.65
N TYR A 9 27.26 1.32 3.86
CA TYR A 9 27.41 2.46 4.76
C TYR A 9 28.41 3.49 4.21
N ARG A 10 29.55 3.02 3.67
CA ARG A 10 30.53 3.90 3.02
C ARG A 10 29.93 4.63 1.80
N ARG A 11 29.10 3.93 1.01
CA ARG A 11 28.39 4.51 -0.12
C ARG A 11 27.40 5.59 0.36
N LEU A 12 26.64 5.32 1.41
CA LEU A 12 25.73 6.30 2.02
C LEU A 12 26.50 7.55 2.48
N LEU A 13 27.62 7.40 3.18
CA LEU A 13 28.44 8.51 3.62
C LEU A 13 28.98 9.35 2.44
N LYS A 14 29.39 8.70 1.35
CA LYS A 14 29.82 9.41 0.14
C LYS A 14 28.69 10.22 -0.47
N THR A 15 27.48 9.67 -0.57
CA THR A 15 26.29 10.36 -1.07
C THR A 15 25.95 11.58 -0.18
N LYS A 16 25.98 11.41 1.15
CA LYS A 16 25.73 12.51 2.10
C LYS A 16 26.77 13.63 1.96
N LYS A 17 28.05 13.29 1.79
CA LYS A 17 29.09 14.30 1.57
C LYS A 17 28.91 15.05 0.24
N LEU A 18 28.53 14.32 -0.82
CA LEU A 18 28.23 14.92 -2.11
C LEU A 18 27.06 15.92 -2.01
N LEU A 19 25.96 15.52 -1.37
CA LEU A 19 24.82 16.40 -1.15
C LEU A 19 25.22 17.65 -0.36
N ALA A 20 25.96 17.48 0.73
CA ALA A 20 26.44 18.61 1.53
C ALA A 20 27.35 19.57 0.73
N SER A 21 28.14 19.07 -0.23
CA SER A 21 29.00 19.89 -1.07
C SER A 21 28.24 20.75 -2.09
N THR A 22 26.98 20.45 -2.36
CA THR A 22 26.15 21.25 -3.28
C THR A 22 25.61 22.54 -2.64
N GLY A 23 25.70 22.68 -1.31
CA GLY A 23 25.10 23.79 -0.56
C GLY A 23 23.57 23.74 -0.51
N LEU A 24 22.94 22.72 -1.06
CA LEU A 24 21.50 22.53 -0.99
C LEU A 24 21.11 21.89 0.35
N PRO A 25 19.95 22.26 0.93
CA PRO A 25 19.43 21.58 2.10
C PRO A 25 19.15 20.11 1.79
N ASN A 26 19.31 19.25 2.81
CA ASN A 26 18.92 17.85 2.66
C ASN A 26 17.40 17.76 2.50
N PRO A 27 16.86 17.24 1.40
CA PRO A 27 15.42 17.14 1.20
C PRO A 27 14.78 16.01 2.04
N TYR A 28 15.60 15.13 2.62
CA TYR A 28 15.14 13.99 3.40
C TYR A 28 15.12 14.32 4.90
N PHE A 29 14.16 13.73 5.62
CA PHE A 29 14.01 13.84 7.07
C PHE A 29 13.73 15.27 7.57
N SER A 30 13.05 16.09 6.77
CA SER A 30 12.54 17.38 7.23
C SER A 30 11.56 17.17 8.40
N VAL A 31 11.74 17.95 9.48
CA VAL A 31 10.88 17.83 10.67
C VAL A 31 9.62 18.66 10.45
N HIS A 32 8.46 18.03 10.54
CA HIS A 32 7.16 18.69 10.52
C HIS A 32 6.71 18.91 11.97
N GLU A 33 6.61 20.16 12.37
CA GLU A 33 6.39 20.57 13.79
C GLU A 33 4.91 20.55 14.20
N ALA A 34 4.00 20.32 13.26
CA ALA A 34 2.55 20.30 13.48
C ALA A 34 1.88 19.20 12.63
N THR A 35 0.56 19.10 12.76
CA THR A 35 -0.24 18.23 11.88
C THR A 35 -0.02 18.63 10.42
N VAL A 36 0.35 17.64 9.59
CA VAL A 36 0.52 17.84 8.15
C VAL A 36 -0.86 17.79 7.49
N ARG A 37 -1.29 18.95 6.96
CA ARG A 37 -2.53 19.11 6.18
C ARG A 37 -2.19 19.69 4.80
N ASP A 38 -2.98 20.63 4.30
CA ASP A 38 -2.66 21.51 3.18
C ASP A 38 -1.45 22.41 3.47
N THR A 39 -1.21 22.71 4.74
CA THR A 39 -0.01 23.36 5.24
C THR A 39 0.71 22.52 6.30
N THR A 40 1.94 22.86 6.57
CA THR A 40 2.78 22.30 7.64
C THR A 40 3.78 23.34 8.13
N ILE A 41 4.38 23.12 9.30
CA ILE A 41 5.43 23.99 9.85
C ILE A 41 6.76 23.25 9.75
N ILE A 42 7.75 23.86 9.09
CA ILE A 42 9.13 23.37 8.99
C ILE A 42 10.06 24.53 9.35
N ASP A 43 10.95 24.33 10.31
CA ASP A 43 11.88 25.36 10.84
C ASP A 43 11.15 26.65 11.23
N GLY A 44 10.00 26.50 11.93
CA GLY A 44 9.15 27.61 12.38
C GLY A 44 8.44 28.37 11.26
N ARG A 45 8.46 27.89 10.02
CA ARG A 45 7.81 28.52 8.86
C ARG A 45 6.63 27.70 8.38
N GLU A 46 5.50 28.35 8.16
CA GLU A 46 4.36 27.71 7.49
C GLU A 46 4.65 27.54 5.99
N MET A 47 4.44 26.32 5.50
CA MET A 47 4.69 25.94 4.11
C MET A 47 3.51 25.15 3.57
N LEU A 48 3.22 25.27 2.27
CA LEU A 48 2.25 24.41 1.59
C LEU A 48 2.78 22.98 1.52
N SER A 49 1.94 22.01 1.86
CA SER A 49 2.28 20.59 1.87
C SER A 49 1.72 19.88 0.64
N TRP A 50 2.62 19.41 -0.23
CA TRP A 50 2.28 18.65 -1.43
C TRP A 50 2.69 17.16 -1.31
N ALA A 51 3.26 16.75 -0.18
CA ALA A 51 3.85 15.43 0.01
C ALA A 51 3.33 14.75 1.29
N SER A 52 2.03 14.53 1.37
CA SER A 52 1.37 13.94 2.54
C SER A 52 0.43 12.83 2.10
N TYR A 53 0.30 11.80 2.95
CA TYR A 53 -0.75 10.77 2.79
C TYR A 53 -2.11 11.21 3.35
N ASN A 54 -2.20 12.41 3.90
CA ASN A 54 -3.45 12.99 4.42
C ASN A 54 -4.31 13.56 3.28
N TYR A 55 -4.62 12.75 2.28
CA TYR A 55 -5.27 13.17 1.03
C TYR A 55 -6.58 13.90 1.22
N ILE A 56 -7.38 13.49 2.20
CA ILE A 56 -8.71 14.06 2.48
C ILE A 56 -8.75 14.93 3.73
N GLY A 57 -7.58 15.27 4.32
CA GLY A 57 -7.48 16.20 5.43
C GLY A 57 -7.94 15.68 6.79
N MET A 58 -8.21 14.39 6.95
CA MET A 58 -8.76 13.81 8.17
C MET A 58 -7.75 13.70 9.32
N SER A 59 -6.46 13.74 9.05
CA SER A 59 -5.44 13.78 10.10
C SER A 59 -5.54 15.10 10.88
N GLY A 60 -5.86 15.03 12.15
CA GLY A 60 -6.12 16.20 12.98
C GLY A 60 -7.52 16.80 12.86
N ASP A 61 -8.45 16.17 12.16
CA ASP A 61 -9.87 16.51 12.24
C ASP A 61 -10.39 16.34 13.70
N PRO A 62 -11.13 17.29 14.25
CA PRO A 62 -11.57 17.24 15.66
C PRO A 62 -12.41 16.00 16.00
N VAL A 63 -13.23 15.51 15.07
CA VAL A 63 -14.05 14.31 15.27
C VAL A 63 -13.17 13.05 15.33
N VAL A 64 -12.20 12.96 14.42
CA VAL A 64 -11.25 11.84 14.37
C VAL A 64 -10.34 11.85 15.59
N VAL A 65 -9.82 13.01 15.99
CA VAL A 65 -9.00 13.16 17.20
C VAL A 65 -9.77 12.73 18.44
N LYS A 66 -11.02 13.19 18.59
CA LYS A 66 -11.87 12.85 19.73
C LYS A 66 -12.14 11.34 19.78
N ALA A 67 -12.48 10.72 18.66
CA ALA A 67 -12.71 9.28 18.59
C ALA A 67 -11.47 8.47 18.99
N SER A 68 -10.27 8.91 18.56
CA SER A 68 -9.01 8.29 18.95
C SER A 68 -8.74 8.41 20.45
N GLN A 69 -8.99 9.59 21.04
CA GLN A 69 -8.85 9.82 22.49
C GLN A 69 -9.79 8.93 23.30
N ASP A 70 -11.06 8.82 22.87
CA ASP A 70 -12.06 7.99 23.55
C ASP A 70 -11.70 6.50 23.46
N ALA A 71 -11.26 6.03 22.30
CA ALA A 71 -10.79 4.68 22.12
C ALA A 71 -9.57 4.38 23.00
N THR A 72 -8.62 5.31 23.09
CA THR A 72 -7.44 5.19 23.95
C THR A 72 -7.84 5.15 25.42
N ALA A 73 -8.75 6.00 25.87
CA ALA A 73 -9.26 5.99 27.24
C ALA A 73 -9.97 4.66 27.60
N LYS A 74 -10.69 4.09 26.63
CA LYS A 74 -11.45 2.84 26.84
C LYS A 74 -10.60 1.57 26.74
N TYR A 75 -9.69 1.50 25.77
CA TYR A 75 -8.96 0.28 25.40
C TYR A 75 -7.47 0.31 25.75
N GLY A 76 -6.95 1.46 26.18
CA GLY A 76 -5.51 1.69 26.38
C GLY A 76 -4.77 2.01 25.08
N THR A 77 -3.47 2.17 25.18
CA THR A 77 -2.57 2.51 24.06
C THR A 77 -2.08 1.31 23.27
N SER A 78 -2.47 0.11 23.67
CA SER A 78 -2.08 -1.16 23.03
C SER A 78 -3.14 -2.22 23.27
N VAL A 79 -3.29 -3.15 22.32
CA VAL A 79 -4.09 -4.37 22.51
C VAL A 79 -3.35 -5.44 23.34
N SER A 80 -2.06 -5.27 23.59
CA SER A 80 -1.17 -6.06 24.45
C SER A 80 -1.02 -7.55 24.08
N ALA A 81 -1.53 -7.97 22.93
CA ALA A 81 -1.37 -9.32 22.38
C ALA A 81 -1.80 -9.38 20.91
N SER A 82 -1.52 -10.51 20.25
CA SER A 82 -2.11 -10.79 18.94
C SER A 82 -3.63 -11.00 19.05
N ARG A 83 -4.35 -10.64 18.00
CA ARG A 83 -5.82 -10.83 17.92
C ARG A 83 -6.24 -12.29 18.18
N LEU A 84 -5.46 -13.24 17.67
CA LEU A 84 -5.76 -14.66 17.79
C LEU A 84 -5.74 -15.18 19.25
N VAL A 85 -5.01 -14.52 20.13
CA VAL A 85 -4.85 -14.98 21.52
C VAL A 85 -5.75 -14.16 22.46
N SER A 86 -5.40 -12.90 22.74
CA SER A 86 -6.10 -12.05 23.71
C SER A 86 -6.16 -10.57 23.31
N GLY A 87 -5.64 -10.22 22.11
CA GLY A 87 -5.59 -8.84 21.61
C GLY A 87 -6.85 -8.39 20.87
N GLU A 88 -7.85 -9.26 20.67
CA GLU A 88 -9.08 -8.88 19.98
C GLU A 88 -9.88 -7.87 20.79
N LYS A 89 -10.36 -6.83 20.14
CA LYS A 89 -11.19 -5.77 20.71
C LYS A 89 -12.45 -5.56 19.87
N PRO A 90 -13.57 -5.15 20.44
CA PRO A 90 -14.80 -4.88 19.68
C PRO A 90 -14.59 -3.91 18.50
N ILE A 91 -13.70 -2.93 18.64
CA ILE A 91 -13.39 -1.93 17.63
C ILE A 91 -12.76 -2.54 16.36
N HIS A 92 -12.10 -3.70 16.41
CA HIS A 92 -11.60 -4.38 15.20
C HIS A 92 -12.77 -4.79 14.30
N GLY A 93 -13.74 -5.54 14.84
CA GLY A 93 -14.90 -5.95 14.07
C GLY A 93 -15.81 -4.79 13.64
N GLU A 94 -15.87 -3.71 14.42
CA GLU A 94 -16.58 -2.49 14.02
C GLU A 94 -15.93 -1.84 12.81
N LEU A 95 -14.60 -1.73 12.81
CA LEU A 95 -13.82 -1.19 11.68
C LEU A 95 -13.97 -2.07 10.46
N GLU A 96 -13.83 -3.39 10.58
CA GLU A 96 -13.93 -4.34 9.47
C GLU A 96 -15.31 -4.28 8.82
N ARG A 97 -16.39 -4.30 9.60
CA ARG A 97 -17.74 -4.09 9.05
C ARG A 97 -17.93 -2.72 8.41
N GLY A 98 -17.36 -1.66 9.01
CA GLY A 98 -17.40 -0.31 8.45
C GLY A 98 -16.72 -0.24 7.08
N ILE A 99 -15.55 -0.84 6.95
CA ILE A 99 -14.80 -0.92 5.67
C ILE A 99 -15.58 -1.76 4.65
N ALA A 100 -16.05 -2.96 5.03
CA ALA A 100 -16.80 -3.82 4.13
C ALA A 100 -18.06 -3.13 3.58
N ASN A 101 -18.81 -2.45 4.45
CA ASN A 101 -20.01 -1.68 4.06
C ASN A 101 -19.65 -0.48 3.17
N PHE A 102 -18.56 0.23 3.47
CA PHE A 102 -18.13 1.39 2.68
C PHE A 102 -17.73 0.99 1.27
N ILE A 103 -16.93 -0.06 1.15
CA ILE A 103 -16.46 -0.58 -0.16
C ILE A 103 -17.60 -1.30 -0.90
N GLY A 104 -18.55 -1.91 -0.18
CA GLY A 104 -19.62 -2.73 -0.74
C GLY A 104 -19.19 -4.18 -1.00
N VAL A 105 -18.32 -4.72 -0.14
CA VAL A 105 -17.84 -6.11 -0.20
C VAL A 105 -18.41 -6.94 0.92
N GLU A 106 -18.30 -8.26 0.82
CA GLU A 106 -18.88 -9.22 1.77
C GLU A 106 -18.23 -9.12 3.15
N ASP A 107 -16.92 -8.97 3.21
CA ASP A 107 -16.16 -8.92 4.47
C ASP A 107 -14.83 -8.16 4.32
N ALA A 108 -14.20 -7.84 5.45
CA ALA A 108 -12.91 -7.20 5.53
C ALA A 108 -12.11 -7.75 6.72
N ILE A 109 -10.79 -7.70 6.61
CA ILE A 109 -9.87 -8.01 7.70
C ILE A 109 -8.81 -6.91 7.81
N THR A 110 -8.53 -6.47 9.04
CA THR A 110 -7.54 -5.42 9.31
C THR A 110 -6.19 -6.00 9.71
N TYR A 111 -5.14 -5.36 9.21
CA TYR A 111 -3.74 -5.61 9.55
C TYR A 111 -3.13 -4.36 10.19
N VAL A 112 -1.91 -4.48 10.71
CA VAL A 112 -1.22 -3.37 11.39
C VAL A 112 -0.76 -2.26 10.43
N GLY A 113 -0.78 -2.49 9.13
CA GLY A 113 -0.40 -1.50 8.12
C GLY A 113 -0.43 -2.07 6.70
N GLY A 114 -0.49 -1.18 5.69
CA GLY A 114 -0.64 -1.57 4.28
C GLY A 114 0.49 -2.47 3.76
N HIS A 115 1.73 -2.17 4.13
CA HIS A 115 2.88 -3.02 3.77
C HIS A 115 2.67 -4.47 4.24
N THR A 116 2.34 -4.64 5.52
CA THR A 116 2.07 -5.95 6.11
C THR A 116 0.84 -6.61 5.49
N THR A 117 -0.17 -5.84 5.12
CA THR A 117 -1.37 -6.35 4.42
C THR A 117 -0.97 -7.05 3.13
N ASN A 118 -0.21 -6.37 2.26
CA ASN A 118 0.23 -6.94 0.99
C ASN A 118 1.17 -8.14 1.20
N GLU A 119 2.19 -7.98 2.03
CA GLU A 119 3.19 -9.00 2.29
C GLU A 119 2.56 -10.28 2.87
N SER A 120 1.70 -10.13 3.90
CA SER A 120 1.06 -11.27 4.54
C SER A 120 0.00 -11.91 3.64
N THR A 121 -0.83 -11.12 2.97
CA THR A 121 -1.90 -11.64 2.10
C THR A 121 -1.30 -12.43 0.94
N ILE A 122 -0.41 -11.82 0.18
CA ILE A 122 0.22 -12.47 -0.98
C ILE A 122 1.08 -13.65 -0.53
N GLY A 123 1.86 -13.46 0.54
CA GLY A 123 2.81 -14.45 1.06
C GLY A 123 2.16 -15.75 1.56
N HIS A 124 0.87 -15.70 1.97
CA HIS A 124 0.18 -16.87 2.52
C HIS A 124 -0.93 -17.43 1.60
N LEU A 125 -1.47 -16.62 0.66
CA LEU A 125 -2.48 -17.11 -0.29
C LEU A 125 -1.89 -17.98 -1.38
N LEU A 126 -0.67 -17.71 -1.81
CA LEU A 126 0.01 -18.38 -2.91
C LEU A 126 1.22 -19.18 -2.38
N GLY A 127 1.73 -20.08 -3.21
CA GLY A 127 2.89 -20.90 -2.86
C GLY A 127 3.55 -21.52 -4.09
N SER A 128 4.48 -22.45 -3.85
CA SER A 128 5.13 -23.21 -4.91
C SER A 128 4.09 -23.86 -5.85
N GLY A 129 4.28 -23.70 -7.17
CA GLY A 129 3.33 -24.16 -8.20
C GLY A 129 2.25 -23.13 -8.55
N ASP A 130 2.24 -21.96 -7.93
CA ASP A 130 1.39 -20.83 -8.28
C ASP A 130 2.21 -19.73 -8.99
N LEU A 131 1.54 -18.81 -9.67
CA LEU A 131 2.16 -17.66 -10.34
C LEU A 131 1.57 -16.35 -9.81
N ILE A 132 2.43 -15.37 -9.61
CA ILE A 132 2.05 -13.99 -9.33
C ILE A 132 2.50 -13.13 -10.51
N VAL A 133 1.54 -12.49 -11.17
CA VAL A 133 1.79 -11.54 -12.26
C VAL A 133 1.46 -10.15 -11.76
N HIS A 134 2.41 -9.24 -11.80
CA HIS A 134 2.26 -7.92 -11.22
C HIS A 134 2.76 -6.82 -12.17
N ASP A 135 2.24 -5.62 -12.00
CA ASP A 135 2.75 -4.47 -12.73
C ASP A 135 4.23 -4.21 -12.41
N SER A 136 4.99 -3.75 -13.38
CA SER A 136 6.43 -3.47 -13.22
C SER A 136 6.73 -2.35 -12.20
N LEU A 137 5.77 -1.46 -11.95
CA LEU A 137 5.86 -0.39 -10.96
C LEU A 137 5.17 -0.72 -9.63
N SER A 138 4.75 -1.97 -9.42
CA SER A 138 4.12 -2.40 -8.16
C SER A 138 4.95 -2.04 -6.94
N HIS A 139 4.26 -1.62 -5.88
CA HIS A 139 4.86 -1.29 -4.60
C HIS A 139 5.71 -2.45 -4.04
N ASN A 140 6.79 -2.10 -3.36
CA ASN A 140 7.74 -3.09 -2.82
C ASN A 140 7.09 -4.15 -1.92
N SER A 141 6.04 -3.83 -1.18
CA SER A 141 5.32 -4.80 -0.34
C SER A 141 4.71 -5.95 -1.13
N ILE A 142 4.22 -5.68 -2.36
CA ILE A 142 3.71 -6.69 -3.28
C ILE A 142 4.84 -7.63 -3.69
N ILE A 143 6.00 -7.06 -4.01
CA ILE A 143 7.20 -7.81 -4.38
C ILE A 143 7.68 -8.69 -3.22
N GLN A 144 7.72 -8.15 -1.99
CA GLN A 144 8.12 -8.90 -0.80
C GLN A 144 7.13 -10.03 -0.49
N GLY A 145 5.84 -9.79 -0.58
CA GLY A 145 4.81 -10.84 -0.45
C GLY A 145 4.98 -11.94 -1.50
N ALA A 146 5.27 -11.57 -2.75
CA ALA A 146 5.52 -12.54 -3.82
C ALA A 146 6.79 -13.38 -3.57
N ILE A 147 7.84 -12.79 -3.01
CA ILE A 147 9.05 -13.52 -2.61
C ILE A 147 8.75 -14.46 -1.44
N LEU A 148 8.04 -13.98 -0.42
CA LEU A 148 7.67 -14.76 0.78
C LEU A 148 6.83 -15.99 0.42
N SER A 149 5.93 -15.87 -0.55
CA SER A 149 5.04 -16.97 -0.97
C SER A 149 5.77 -18.16 -1.58
N GLY A 150 6.98 -17.97 -2.14
CA GLY A 150 7.68 -18.98 -2.92
C GLY A 150 7.03 -19.28 -4.29
N ALA A 151 5.99 -18.57 -4.69
CA ALA A 151 5.38 -18.65 -6.01
C ALA A 151 6.30 -18.07 -7.08
N ARG A 152 6.12 -18.51 -8.34
CA ARG A 152 6.82 -17.88 -9.45
C ARG A 152 6.27 -16.46 -9.66
N ARG A 153 7.17 -15.51 -9.95
CA ARG A 153 6.84 -14.11 -10.17
C ARG A 153 7.17 -13.69 -11.60
N ARG A 154 6.26 -12.97 -12.24
CA ARG A 154 6.46 -12.38 -13.58
C ARG A 154 5.88 -10.96 -13.61
N PRO A 155 6.70 -9.92 -13.87
CA PRO A 155 6.18 -8.58 -14.10
C PRO A 155 5.63 -8.47 -15.53
N PHE A 156 4.67 -7.55 -15.73
CA PHE A 156 4.26 -7.02 -17.02
C PHE A 156 4.53 -5.50 -17.05
N LYS A 157 4.59 -4.92 -18.25
CA LYS A 157 4.83 -3.48 -18.41
C LYS A 157 3.73 -2.67 -17.78
N HIS A 158 4.13 -1.54 -17.23
CA HIS A 158 3.23 -0.66 -16.50
C HIS A 158 1.96 -0.34 -17.28
N ASN A 159 0.80 -0.62 -16.64
CA ASN A 159 -0.55 -0.43 -17.17
C ASN A 159 -0.85 -1.15 -18.51
N ASP A 160 -0.01 -2.10 -18.94
CA ASP A 160 -0.16 -2.82 -20.22
C ASP A 160 -0.98 -4.11 -20.02
N TRP A 161 -2.32 -3.99 -20.13
CA TRP A 161 -3.21 -5.13 -20.03
C TRP A 161 -3.05 -6.11 -21.21
N GLN A 162 -2.57 -5.68 -22.38
CA GLN A 162 -2.31 -6.52 -23.53
C GLN A 162 -1.13 -7.46 -23.24
N GLU A 163 -0.03 -6.93 -22.71
CA GLU A 163 1.10 -7.78 -22.30
C GLU A 163 0.70 -8.75 -21.19
N LEU A 164 -0.16 -8.34 -20.25
CA LEU A 164 -0.73 -9.26 -19.25
C LEU A 164 -1.51 -10.40 -19.92
N ASP A 165 -2.35 -10.07 -20.91
CA ASP A 165 -3.12 -11.07 -21.65
C ASP A 165 -2.21 -12.05 -22.39
N ASP A 166 -1.16 -11.55 -23.06
CA ASP A 166 -0.16 -12.36 -23.78
C ASP A 166 0.59 -13.30 -22.82
N ILE A 167 1.02 -12.79 -21.66
CA ILE A 167 1.66 -13.60 -20.62
C ILE A 167 0.73 -14.74 -20.17
N LEU A 168 -0.53 -14.42 -19.90
CA LEU A 168 -1.48 -15.43 -19.43
C LEU A 168 -1.86 -16.42 -20.52
N ASN A 169 -1.95 -16.03 -21.78
CA ASN A 169 -2.11 -16.94 -22.91
C ASN A 169 -0.97 -17.96 -22.99
N GLU A 170 0.26 -17.49 -22.76
CA GLU A 170 1.45 -18.33 -22.80
C GLU A 170 1.49 -19.34 -21.64
N VAL A 171 1.32 -18.89 -20.40
CA VAL A 171 1.72 -19.71 -19.22
C VAL A 171 0.59 -20.07 -18.25
N ARG A 172 -0.64 -19.54 -18.39
CA ARG A 172 -1.73 -19.78 -17.42
C ARG A 172 -1.96 -21.26 -17.11
N HIS A 173 -1.86 -22.11 -18.13
CA HIS A 173 -2.12 -23.54 -18.03
C HIS A 173 -1.05 -24.32 -17.24
N GLU A 174 0.12 -23.74 -17.00
CA GLU A 174 1.21 -24.36 -16.25
C GLU A 174 1.03 -24.24 -14.73
N TYR A 175 0.13 -23.37 -14.28
CA TYR A 175 -0.01 -23.02 -12.86
C TYR A 175 -1.38 -23.40 -12.30
N ARG A 176 -1.37 -23.91 -11.08
CA ARG A 176 -2.60 -24.24 -10.34
C ARG A 176 -3.43 -22.99 -10.10
N ARG A 177 -2.82 -21.95 -9.53
CA ARG A 177 -3.44 -20.65 -9.26
C ARG A 177 -2.57 -19.53 -9.83
N VAL A 178 -3.23 -18.46 -10.27
CA VAL A 178 -2.55 -17.24 -10.70
C VAL A 178 -3.20 -16.05 -10.02
N LEU A 179 -2.38 -15.19 -9.44
CA LEU A 179 -2.78 -13.90 -8.89
C LEU A 179 -2.20 -12.79 -9.77
N VAL A 180 -3.07 -11.90 -10.25
CA VAL A 180 -2.69 -10.62 -10.86
C VAL A 180 -2.78 -9.55 -9.80
N VAL A 181 -1.76 -8.68 -9.69
CA VAL A 181 -1.74 -7.59 -8.72
C VAL A 181 -1.54 -6.26 -9.43
N LEU A 182 -2.41 -5.31 -9.13
CA LEU A 182 -2.42 -3.93 -9.63
C LEU A 182 -2.45 -2.96 -8.45
N GLU A 183 -2.15 -1.68 -8.73
CA GLU A 183 -2.48 -0.57 -7.82
C GLU A 183 -3.62 0.26 -8.39
N GLY A 184 -4.49 0.77 -7.54
CA GLY A 184 -5.59 1.63 -7.94
C GLY A 184 -5.10 3.01 -8.40
N VAL A 185 -4.07 3.53 -7.75
CA VAL A 185 -3.26 4.68 -8.19
C VAL A 185 -1.80 4.37 -7.86
N TYR A 186 -0.91 4.56 -8.82
CA TYR A 186 0.55 4.38 -8.61
C TYR A 186 1.14 5.63 -7.97
N SER A 187 1.72 5.47 -6.79
CA SER A 187 2.09 6.57 -5.89
C SER A 187 3.07 7.59 -6.47
N MET A 188 4.02 7.14 -7.30
CA MET A 188 5.08 7.99 -7.84
C MET A 188 4.70 8.68 -9.15
N ASP A 189 3.79 8.07 -9.91
CA ASP A 189 3.40 8.53 -11.25
C ASP A 189 2.03 9.23 -11.23
N GLY A 190 1.17 8.87 -10.27
CA GLY A 190 -0.17 9.45 -10.10
C GLY A 190 -1.16 8.99 -11.15
N ASP A 191 -0.82 7.98 -11.92
CA ASP A 191 -1.68 7.35 -12.92
C ASP A 191 -2.35 6.09 -12.37
N PHE A 192 -3.24 5.50 -13.16
CA PHE A 192 -4.05 4.35 -12.76
C PHE A 192 -4.36 3.45 -13.96
N PRO A 193 -4.62 2.14 -13.72
CA PRO A 193 -4.93 1.19 -14.78
C PRO A 193 -6.33 1.41 -15.36
N GLU A 194 -6.52 1.05 -16.63
CA GLU A 194 -7.84 0.87 -17.25
C GLU A 194 -8.49 -0.41 -16.69
N LEU A 195 -8.95 -0.35 -15.43
CA LEU A 195 -9.39 -1.51 -14.64
C LEU A 195 -10.39 -2.43 -15.38
N PRO A 196 -11.37 -1.92 -16.18
CA PRO A 196 -12.27 -2.79 -16.93
C PRO A 196 -11.55 -3.77 -17.85
N LYS A 197 -10.44 -3.37 -18.49
CA LYS A 197 -9.64 -4.24 -19.36
C LYS A 197 -8.94 -5.34 -18.58
N PHE A 198 -8.38 -5.03 -17.43
CA PHE A 198 -7.80 -6.03 -16.54
C PHE A 198 -8.85 -7.01 -16.01
N ILE A 199 -10.08 -6.56 -15.76
CA ILE A 199 -11.20 -7.42 -15.38
C ILE A 199 -11.60 -8.35 -16.53
N GLU A 200 -11.61 -7.88 -17.79
CA GLU A 200 -11.84 -8.74 -18.97
C GLU A 200 -10.78 -9.83 -19.06
N VAL A 201 -9.50 -9.50 -18.92
CA VAL A 201 -8.37 -10.45 -18.92
C VAL A 201 -8.52 -11.43 -17.74
N LYS A 202 -8.76 -10.94 -16.53
CA LYS A 202 -9.01 -11.78 -15.35
C LYS A 202 -10.09 -12.82 -15.57
N LYS A 203 -11.23 -12.42 -16.17
CA LYS A 203 -12.36 -13.31 -16.45
C LYS A 203 -12.02 -14.36 -17.51
N ARG A 204 -11.33 -13.95 -18.58
CA ARG A 204 -10.89 -14.82 -19.68
C ARG A 204 -10.00 -15.95 -19.19
N HIS A 205 -8.98 -15.61 -18.39
CA HIS A 205 -7.98 -16.56 -17.90
C HIS A 205 -8.32 -17.20 -16.56
N LYS A 206 -9.44 -16.84 -15.93
CA LYS A 206 -9.87 -17.37 -14.62
C LYS A 206 -8.77 -17.27 -13.58
N VAL A 207 -8.25 -16.05 -13.39
CA VAL A 207 -7.22 -15.70 -12.41
C VAL A 207 -7.81 -14.89 -11.27
N PHE A 208 -7.10 -14.83 -10.13
CA PHE A 208 -7.41 -13.88 -9.06
C PHE A 208 -6.87 -12.50 -9.42
N LEU A 209 -7.57 -11.46 -8.99
CA LEU A 209 -7.14 -10.07 -9.12
C LEU A 209 -7.14 -9.44 -7.74
N MET A 210 -6.01 -8.85 -7.37
CA MET A 210 -5.82 -8.01 -6.21
C MET A 210 -5.53 -6.59 -6.67
N VAL A 211 -6.19 -5.61 -6.06
CA VAL A 211 -5.94 -4.19 -6.31
C VAL A 211 -5.54 -3.54 -4.99
N ASP A 212 -4.36 -2.94 -4.97
CA ASP A 212 -3.89 -2.12 -3.86
C ASP A 212 -4.49 -0.71 -4.01
N GLU A 213 -5.40 -0.37 -3.14
CA GLU A 213 -6.14 0.90 -3.16
C GLU A 213 -5.55 1.95 -2.20
N ALA A 214 -4.30 1.79 -1.74
CA ALA A 214 -3.69 2.67 -0.75
C ALA A 214 -3.72 4.16 -1.15
N HIS A 215 -3.65 4.46 -2.44
CA HIS A 215 -3.64 5.81 -2.97
C HIS A 215 -4.94 6.21 -3.69
N SER A 216 -5.87 5.30 -3.89
CA SER A 216 -7.14 5.55 -4.60
C SER A 216 -8.34 5.69 -3.65
N ILE A 217 -8.39 4.95 -2.55
CA ILE A 217 -9.45 5.12 -1.53
C ILE A 217 -9.41 6.52 -0.94
N GLY A 218 -10.58 7.15 -0.87
CA GLY A 218 -10.77 8.54 -0.44
C GLY A 218 -10.52 9.57 -1.54
N THR A 219 -9.87 9.20 -2.65
CA THR A 219 -9.47 10.14 -3.71
C THR A 219 -10.16 9.89 -5.05
N MET A 220 -10.57 8.65 -5.34
CA MET A 220 -11.22 8.25 -6.58
C MET A 220 -12.64 7.72 -6.34
N GLY A 221 -13.48 7.87 -7.38
CA GLY A 221 -14.89 7.51 -7.33
C GLY A 221 -15.76 8.62 -6.75
N ALA A 222 -17.05 8.57 -7.05
CA ALA A 222 -18.02 9.60 -6.65
C ALA A 222 -18.19 9.69 -5.12
N HIS A 223 -17.95 8.59 -4.41
CA HIS A 223 -18.03 8.49 -2.96
C HIS A 223 -16.68 8.16 -2.31
N GLY A 224 -15.56 8.23 -3.06
CA GLY A 224 -14.23 7.92 -2.57
C GLY A 224 -13.95 6.43 -2.32
N ARG A 225 -14.67 5.53 -3.01
CA ARG A 225 -14.51 4.08 -2.83
C ARG A 225 -13.38 3.47 -3.66
N GLY A 226 -12.53 4.31 -4.25
CA GLY A 226 -11.37 3.88 -4.99
C GLY A 226 -11.62 3.69 -6.49
N ILE A 227 -10.66 3.00 -7.15
CA ILE A 227 -10.69 2.82 -8.61
C ILE A 227 -11.88 1.99 -9.08
N SER A 228 -12.36 1.06 -8.27
CA SER A 228 -13.50 0.20 -8.61
C SER A 228 -14.82 0.99 -8.72
N GLU A 229 -14.94 2.13 -8.05
CA GLU A 229 -16.08 3.02 -8.17
C GLU A 229 -15.89 4.04 -9.30
N HIS A 230 -14.64 4.30 -9.70
CA HIS A 230 -14.32 5.25 -10.78
C HIS A 230 -14.82 4.75 -12.14
N PHE A 231 -14.84 3.46 -12.36
CA PHE A 231 -15.32 2.78 -13.56
C PHE A 231 -16.68 2.10 -13.34
#